data_13022043a3334a1c97936bbc775b1b4c
#
_entry.id   13022043a3334a1c97936bbc775b1b4c
#
_cell.length_a   1.000
_cell.length_b   1.000
_cell.length_c   1.000
_cell.angle_alpha   90.00
_cell.angle_beta   90.00
_cell.angle_gamma   90.00
#
_symmetry.space_group_name_H-M   'P 1'
#
loop_
_entity.id
_entity.type
_entity.pdbx_description
1 polymer ?
#
loop_
_entity_poly.entity_id
_entity_poly.type
_entity_poly.pdbx_seq_one_letter_code
_entity_poly.pdbx_strand_id
1 'polypeptide(L)'
;MATKNITVRNIPLADIQPSTLNPRKTFDQDSLNELAESIKENGLVQPITLRKTPKGSEKHFEIVCGERRYRASILAGLDNIQAVVKDLDDKKAFAAMIIENLQRKDVDPMEEAAAFSKLFTDGTMKVKEIAKMLGKSQSYVISRINLANIIPQFVELMND
;
A
#
# COMPACT_ATOMS: atom_id res chain seq x y z
N MET A 1 -17.24 -19.00 -6.47
CA MET A 1 -16.71 -17.63 -6.28
C MET A 1 -16.33 -17.12 -7.64
N ALA A 2 -17.00 -16.09 -8.15
CA ALA A 2 -16.69 -15.55 -9.48
C ALA A 2 -15.32 -14.90 -9.44
N THR A 3 -14.38 -15.42 -10.20
CA THR A 3 -13.09 -14.79 -10.51
C THR A 3 -13.41 -13.50 -11.27
N LYS A 4 -13.40 -12.35 -10.59
CA LYS A 4 -13.45 -11.07 -11.29
C LYS A 4 -12.27 -11.05 -12.25
N ASN A 5 -12.53 -11.06 -13.55
CA ASN A 5 -11.49 -10.92 -14.58
C ASN A 5 -10.72 -9.62 -14.28
N ILE A 6 -9.47 -9.78 -13.85
CA ILE A 6 -8.56 -8.66 -13.60
C ILE A 6 -8.09 -8.18 -14.97
N THR A 7 -8.61 -7.06 -15.43
CA THR A 7 -8.21 -6.47 -16.72
C THR A 7 -7.03 -5.54 -16.49
N VAL A 8 -5.88 -5.89 -17.05
CA VAL A 8 -4.69 -5.02 -17.09
C VAL A 8 -4.88 -4.02 -18.24
N ARG A 9 -4.60 -2.75 -17.99
CA ARG A 9 -4.68 -1.63 -18.94
C ARG A 9 -3.38 -0.86 -18.95
N ASN A 10 -3.04 -0.28 -20.09
CA ASN A 10 -1.99 0.73 -20.18
C ASN A 10 -2.59 2.10 -19.87
N ILE A 11 -2.07 2.75 -18.83
CA ILE A 11 -2.54 4.04 -18.35
C ILE A 11 -1.40 5.05 -18.50
N PRO A 12 -1.65 6.25 -19.06
CA PRO A 12 -0.66 7.31 -19.13
C PRO A 12 -0.15 7.68 -17.73
N LEU A 13 1.16 7.76 -17.55
CA LEU A 13 1.77 8.19 -16.28
C LEU A 13 1.33 9.60 -15.89
N ALA A 14 1.06 10.45 -16.89
CA ALA A 14 0.53 11.79 -16.69
C ALA A 14 -0.85 11.82 -16.02
N ASP A 15 -1.66 10.77 -16.13
CA ASP A 15 -3.01 10.66 -15.56
C ASP A 15 -3.02 10.10 -14.13
N ILE A 16 -1.85 9.76 -13.59
CA ILE A 16 -1.70 9.08 -12.31
C ILE A 16 -1.11 10.03 -11.26
N GLN A 17 -1.63 9.97 -10.04
CA GLN A 17 -1.05 10.65 -8.87
C GLN A 17 -0.72 9.65 -7.75
N PRO A 18 0.34 9.92 -6.96
CA PRO A 18 0.58 9.20 -5.71
C PRO A 18 -0.56 9.41 -4.72
N SER A 19 -0.81 8.43 -3.85
CA SER A 19 -1.81 8.58 -2.79
C SER A 19 -1.24 9.36 -1.61
N THR A 20 -2.02 10.31 -1.11
CA THR A 20 -1.73 11.02 0.15
C THR A 20 -1.82 10.09 1.36
N LEU A 21 -2.55 8.98 1.24
CA LEU A 21 -2.75 7.97 2.28
C LEU A 21 -1.57 6.99 2.39
N ASN A 22 -0.60 7.01 1.45
CA ASN A 22 0.53 6.09 1.47
C ASN A 22 1.40 6.31 2.73
N PRO A 23 1.56 5.31 3.61
CA PRO A 23 2.38 5.43 4.80
C PRO A 23 3.87 5.61 4.47
N ARG A 24 4.33 5.07 3.33
CA ARG A 24 5.72 5.20 2.91
C ARG A 24 5.99 6.57 2.29
N LYS A 25 6.85 7.37 2.94
CA LYS A 25 7.22 8.73 2.48
C LYS A 25 8.61 8.80 1.85
N THR A 26 9.51 7.88 2.22
CA THR A 26 10.90 7.86 1.75
C THR A 26 11.14 6.70 0.79
N PHE A 27 11.87 6.99 -0.28
CA PHE A 27 12.27 6.02 -1.29
C PHE A 27 13.77 6.16 -1.53
N ASP A 28 14.48 5.05 -1.39
CA ASP A 28 15.91 4.97 -1.69
C ASP A 28 16.14 5.18 -3.18
N GLN A 29 16.97 6.16 -3.52
CA GLN A 29 17.18 6.60 -4.90
C GLN A 29 17.95 5.56 -5.72
N ASP A 30 18.97 4.93 -5.13
CA ASP A 30 19.78 3.92 -5.82
C ASP A 30 18.93 2.71 -6.20
N SER A 31 18.12 2.25 -5.26
CA SER A 31 17.16 1.15 -5.50
C SER A 31 16.05 1.52 -6.51
N LEU A 32 15.69 2.80 -6.65
CA LEU A 32 14.78 3.25 -7.70
C LEU A 32 15.44 3.27 -9.07
N ASN A 33 16.71 3.69 -9.15
CA ASN A 33 17.48 3.72 -10.39
C ASN A 33 17.71 2.30 -10.92
N GLU A 34 18.10 1.36 -10.06
CA GLU A 34 18.22 -0.07 -10.43
C GLU A 34 16.91 -0.64 -10.98
N LEU A 35 15.80 -0.32 -10.33
CA LEU A 35 14.48 -0.74 -10.80
C LEU A 35 14.11 -0.09 -12.13
N ALA A 36 14.47 1.18 -12.35
CA ALA A 36 14.23 1.88 -13.61
C ALA A 36 15.00 1.24 -14.77
N GLU A 37 16.28 0.90 -14.58
CA GLU A 37 17.06 0.19 -15.59
C GLU A 37 16.45 -1.19 -15.90
N SER A 38 16.06 -1.95 -14.88
CA SER A 38 15.38 -3.22 -15.08
C SER A 38 14.07 -3.07 -15.87
N ILE A 39 13.30 -2.00 -15.61
CA ILE A 39 12.04 -1.72 -16.35
C ILE A 39 12.33 -1.34 -17.80
N LYS A 40 13.40 -0.61 -18.09
CA LYS A 40 13.81 -0.31 -19.46
C LYS A 40 14.14 -1.56 -20.26
N GLU A 41 14.87 -2.49 -19.63
CA GLU A 41 15.34 -3.70 -20.30
C GLU A 41 14.24 -4.76 -20.47
N ASN A 42 13.46 -5.01 -19.43
CA ASN A 42 12.55 -6.15 -19.33
C ASN A 42 11.07 -5.76 -19.34
N GLY A 43 10.76 -4.47 -19.29
CA GLY A 43 9.41 -3.99 -19.09
C GLY A 43 8.92 -4.17 -17.65
N LEU A 44 7.65 -3.82 -17.40
CA LEU A 44 7.02 -3.95 -16.10
C LEU A 44 6.48 -5.38 -15.91
N VAL A 45 7.15 -6.18 -15.07
CA VAL A 45 6.77 -7.59 -14.81
C VAL A 45 5.41 -7.70 -14.09
N GLN A 46 5.11 -6.75 -13.21
CA GLN A 46 3.89 -6.78 -12.40
C GLN A 46 3.15 -5.45 -12.49
N PRO A 47 1.88 -5.41 -12.92
CA PRO A 47 1.09 -4.18 -13.01
C PRO A 47 0.92 -3.53 -11.65
N ILE A 48 0.77 -2.20 -11.65
CA ILE A 48 0.40 -1.44 -10.44
C ILE A 48 -1.12 -1.52 -10.22
N THR A 49 -1.56 -1.22 -8.99
CA THR A 49 -2.97 -1.11 -8.68
C THR A 49 -3.36 0.35 -8.53
N LEU A 50 -4.36 0.76 -9.28
CA LEU A 50 -4.93 2.10 -9.30
C LEU A 50 -6.39 2.06 -8.84
N ARG A 51 -6.88 3.21 -8.38
CA ARG A 51 -8.30 3.52 -8.26
C ARG A 51 -8.62 4.82 -9.00
N LYS A 52 -9.88 5.08 -9.26
CA LYS A 52 -10.32 6.39 -9.72
C LYS A 52 -10.10 7.40 -8.59
N THR A 53 -9.61 8.59 -8.94
CA THR A 53 -9.47 9.68 -7.98
C THR A 53 -10.85 10.18 -7.54
N PRO A 54 -10.98 10.76 -6.33
CA PRO A 54 -12.17 11.48 -5.93
C PRO A 54 -12.50 12.62 -6.92
N LYS A 55 -13.77 13.00 -6.99
CA LYS A 55 -14.22 14.10 -7.85
C LYS A 55 -13.48 15.40 -7.47
N GLY A 56 -13.03 16.14 -8.48
CA GLY A 56 -12.29 17.40 -8.30
C GLY A 56 -10.76 17.26 -8.31
N SER A 57 -10.22 16.05 -8.45
CA SER A 57 -8.78 15.84 -8.65
C SER A 57 -8.38 16.17 -10.08
N GLU A 58 -7.17 16.73 -10.26
CA GLU A 58 -6.60 17.02 -11.60
C GLU A 58 -6.26 15.74 -12.37
N LYS A 59 -5.89 14.68 -11.66
CA LYS A 59 -5.53 13.38 -12.24
C LYS A 59 -6.71 12.42 -12.15
N HIS A 60 -6.78 11.49 -13.11
CA HIS A 60 -7.88 10.52 -13.20
C HIS A 60 -7.70 9.31 -12.29
N PHE A 61 -6.45 8.98 -11.93
CA PHE A 61 -6.13 7.79 -11.16
C PHE A 61 -5.20 8.09 -9.99
N GLU A 62 -5.38 7.36 -8.90
CA GLU A 62 -4.54 7.39 -7.70
C GLU A 62 -3.96 6.01 -7.45
N ILE A 63 -2.68 5.97 -7.05
CA ILE A 63 -1.95 4.74 -6.77
C ILE A 63 -2.46 4.14 -5.46
N VAL A 64 -2.89 2.88 -5.52
CA VAL A 64 -3.20 2.07 -4.34
C VAL A 64 -1.99 1.21 -3.96
N CYS A 65 -1.38 0.52 -4.93
CA CYS A 65 -0.19 -0.31 -4.70
C CYS A 65 0.78 -0.15 -5.87
N GLY A 66 2.09 -0.17 -5.56
CA GLY A 66 3.15 -0.15 -6.57
C GLY A 66 3.77 1.22 -6.85
N GLU A 67 3.81 2.12 -5.86
CA GLU A 67 4.39 3.47 -6.05
C GLU A 67 5.86 3.42 -6.47
N ARG A 68 6.68 2.48 -5.98
CA ARG A 68 8.06 2.32 -6.44
C ARG A 68 8.14 2.05 -7.94
N ARG A 69 7.26 1.17 -8.46
CA ARG A 69 7.18 0.84 -9.89
C ARG A 69 6.75 2.04 -10.73
N TYR A 70 5.79 2.82 -10.23
CA TYR A 70 5.38 4.08 -10.86
C TYR A 70 6.53 5.07 -10.95
N ARG A 71 7.25 5.34 -9.84
CA ARG A 71 8.40 6.25 -9.82
C ARG A 71 9.54 5.78 -10.72
N ALA A 72 9.86 4.48 -10.68
CA ALA A 72 10.87 3.89 -11.53
C ALA A 72 10.47 3.93 -13.01
N SER A 73 9.19 3.79 -13.35
CA SER A 73 8.71 3.93 -14.74
C SER A 73 8.87 5.36 -15.27
N ILE A 74 8.68 6.37 -14.43
CA ILE A 74 8.97 7.78 -14.78
C ILE A 74 10.47 7.96 -15.03
N LEU A 75 11.33 7.45 -14.15
CA LEU A 75 12.78 7.50 -14.31
C LEU A 75 13.26 6.74 -15.57
N ALA A 76 12.56 5.65 -15.91
CA ALA A 76 12.81 4.89 -17.13
C ALA A 76 12.35 5.62 -18.41
N GLY A 77 11.65 6.74 -18.30
CA GLY A 77 11.17 7.53 -19.45
C GLY A 77 9.98 6.91 -20.17
N LEU A 78 9.16 6.10 -19.49
CA LEU A 78 7.95 5.53 -20.08
C LEU A 78 6.83 6.57 -20.10
N ASP A 79 5.99 6.54 -21.14
CA ASP A 79 4.78 7.36 -21.22
C ASP A 79 3.59 6.71 -20.52
N ASN A 80 3.54 5.37 -20.53
CA ASN A 80 2.43 4.58 -20.01
C ASN A 80 2.92 3.48 -19.07
N ILE A 81 2.04 3.05 -18.16
CA ILE A 81 2.31 1.96 -17.22
C ILE A 81 1.16 0.96 -17.21
N GLN A 82 1.50 -0.33 -17.10
CA GLN A 82 0.50 -1.38 -16.92
C GLN A 82 -0.13 -1.29 -15.52
N ALA A 83 -1.45 -1.22 -15.47
CA ALA A 83 -2.20 -1.07 -14.23
C ALA A 83 -3.50 -1.87 -14.23
N VAL A 84 -3.91 -2.26 -13.03
CA VAL A 84 -5.24 -2.79 -12.72
C VAL A 84 -6.03 -1.69 -12.01
N VAL A 85 -7.12 -1.26 -12.60
CA VAL A 85 -8.01 -0.26 -11.98
C VAL A 85 -9.06 -0.98 -11.15
N LYS A 86 -9.10 -0.68 -9.85
CA LYS A 86 -10.09 -1.21 -8.91
C LYS A 86 -11.04 -0.11 -8.46
N ASP A 87 -12.30 -0.47 -8.27
CA ASP A 87 -13.30 0.40 -7.65
C ASP A 87 -13.18 0.28 -6.12
N LEU A 88 -12.47 1.22 -5.51
CA LEU A 88 -12.16 1.23 -4.08
C LEU A 88 -12.48 2.61 -3.49
N ASP A 89 -13.27 2.61 -2.42
CA ASP A 89 -13.42 3.78 -1.56
C ASP A 89 -12.14 4.03 -0.73
N ASP A 90 -12.07 5.16 -0.03
CA ASP A 90 -10.88 5.56 0.73
C ASP A 90 -10.48 4.52 1.78
N LYS A 91 -11.45 3.93 2.49
CA LYS A 91 -11.19 2.90 3.50
C LYS A 91 -10.59 1.64 2.90
N LYS A 92 -11.15 1.15 1.81
CA LYS A 92 -10.64 -0.04 1.11
C LYS A 92 -9.30 0.20 0.45
N ALA A 93 -9.09 1.39 -0.13
CA ALA A 93 -7.80 1.76 -0.70
C ALA A 93 -6.72 1.82 0.37
N PHE A 94 -7.01 2.47 1.50
CA PHE A 94 -6.11 2.54 2.64
C PHE A 94 -5.78 1.15 3.21
N ALA A 95 -6.79 0.29 3.40
CA ALA A 95 -6.58 -1.09 3.83
C ALA A 95 -5.66 -1.85 2.85
N ALA A 96 -5.88 -1.71 1.55
CA ALA A 96 -5.06 -2.38 0.53
C ALA A 96 -3.59 -1.93 0.57
N MET A 97 -3.33 -0.63 0.79
CA MET A 97 -1.98 -0.09 0.94
C MET A 97 -1.26 -0.65 2.17
N ILE A 98 -1.94 -0.67 3.32
CA ILE A 98 -1.38 -1.21 4.56
C ILE A 98 -1.08 -2.70 4.41
N ILE A 99 -2.00 -3.47 3.86
CA ILE A 99 -1.85 -4.92 3.69
C ILE A 99 -0.69 -5.24 2.74
N GLU A 100 -0.55 -4.50 1.63
CA GLU A 100 0.59 -4.67 0.72
C GLU A 100 1.91 -4.43 1.45
N ASN A 101 1.98 -3.38 2.26
CA ASN A 101 3.18 -3.08 3.05
C ASN A 101 3.48 -4.18 4.09
N LEU A 102 2.45 -4.71 4.74
CA LEU A 102 2.57 -5.79 5.74
C LEU A 102 2.96 -7.16 5.13
N GLN A 103 2.79 -7.36 3.83
CA GLN A 103 3.23 -8.57 3.14
C GLN A 103 4.73 -8.59 2.82
N ARG A 104 5.46 -7.52 3.12
CA ARG A 104 6.93 -7.48 3.00
C ARG A 104 7.56 -8.39 4.05
N LYS A 105 8.72 -8.98 3.71
CA LYS A 105 9.42 -9.93 4.59
C LYS A 105 10.02 -9.29 5.84
N ASP A 106 10.33 -7.99 5.77
CA ASP A 106 11.12 -7.27 6.79
C ASP A 106 10.30 -6.15 7.45
N VAL A 107 9.02 -6.44 7.80
CA VAL A 107 8.19 -5.49 8.53
C VAL A 107 8.57 -5.53 10.01
N ASP A 108 8.91 -4.38 10.56
CA ASP A 108 9.19 -4.24 11.98
C ASP A 108 7.94 -4.59 12.80
N PRO A 109 8.07 -5.36 13.91
CA PRO A 109 6.93 -5.73 14.76
C PRO A 109 6.13 -4.54 15.29
N MET A 110 6.75 -3.38 15.45
CA MET A 110 6.09 -2.15 15.88
C MET A 110 5.32 -1.50 14.75
N GLU A 111 5.88 -1.49 13.54
CA GLU A 111 5.20 -1.04 12.32
C GLU A 111 3.97 -1.91 12.06
N GLU A 112 4.09 -3.24 12.22
CA GLU A 112 2.97 -4.18 12.11
C GLU A 112 1.88 -3.89 13.15
N ALA A 113 2.26 -3.67 14.41
CA ALA A 113 1.34 -3.37 15.50
C ALA A 113 0.57 -2.05 15.24
N ALA A 114 1.28 -0.99 14.84
CA ALA A 114 0.67 0.29 14.49
C ALA A 114 -0.29 0.18 13.30
N ALA A 115 0.07 -0.60 12.28
CA ALA A 115 -0.75 -0.84 11.11
C ALA A 115 -2.05 -1.59 11.46
N PHE A 116 -1.98 -2.65 12.30
CA PHE A 116 -3.17 -3.38 12.76
C PHE A 116 -4.07 -2.51 13.63
N SER A 117 -3.47 -1.76 14.56
CA SER A 117 -4.22 -0.83 15.40
C SER A 117 -4.97 0.19 14.56
N LYS A 118 -4.32 0.77 13.55
CA LYS A 118 -4.95 1.75 12.67
C LYS A 118 -6.11 1.17 11.86
N LEU A 119 -5.93 0.00 11.23
CA LEU A 119 -6.99 -0.68 10.48
C LEU A 119 -8.21 -0.99 11.35
N PHE A 120 -7.98 -1.36 12.62
CA PHE A 120 -9.03 -1.70 13.55
C PHE A 120 -9.72 -0.45 14.13
N THR A 121 -8.96 0.54 14.60
CA THR A 121 -9.49 1.74 15.28
C THR A 121 -10.28 2.63 14.32
N ASP A 122 -9.83 2.77 13.07
CA ASP A 122 -10.53 3.54 12.04
C ASP A 122 -11.81 2.81 11.54
N GLY A 123 -12.12 1.64 12.11
CA GLY A 123 -13.27 0.82 11.71
C GLY A 123 -13.19 0.34 10.25
N THR A 124 -11.97 0.32 9.70
CA THR A 124 -11.73 -0.07 8.30
C THR A 124 -11.88 -1.58 8.13
N MET A 125 -11.37 -2.36 9.11
CA MET A 125 -11.43 -3.82 9.10
C MET A 125 -11.64 -4.38 10.51
N LYS A 126 -12.34 -5.52 10.58
CA LYS A 126 -12.45 -6.31 11.82
C LYS A 126 -11.22 -7.21 11.99
N VAL A 127 -10.89 -7.56 13.22
CA VAL A 127 -9.79 -8.48 13.56
C VAL A 127 -9.80 -9.76 12.72
N LYS A 128 -10.98 -10.36 12.55
CA LYS A 128 -11.16 -11.57 11.72
C LYS A 128 -10.79 -11.37 10.25
N GLU A 129 -11.04 -10.19 9.72
CA GLU A 129 -10.74 -9.84 8.32
C GLU A 129 -9.24 -9.62 8.13
N ILE A 130 -8.60 -8.89 9.06
CA ILE A 130 -7.14 -8.70 9.08
C ILE A 130 -6.42 -10.05 9.16
N ALA A 131 -6.84 -10.89 10.11
CA ALA A 131 -6.26 -12.23 10.32
C ALA A 131 -6.36 -13.09 9.05
N LYS A 132 -7.55 -13.12 8.41
CA LYS A 132 -7.78 -13.89 7.18
C LYS A 132 -6.91 -13.39 6.01
N MET A 133 -6.78 -12.08 5.84
CA MET A 133 -6.04 -11.49 4.72
C MET A 133 -4.53 -11.73 4.83
N LEU A 134 -4.00 -11.76 6.05
CA LEU A 134 -2.57 -11.94 6.31
C LEU A 134 -2.19 -13.40 6.61
N GLY A 135 -3.16 -14.32 6.64
CA GLY A 135 -2.92 -15.73 7.00
C GLY A 135 -2.46 -15.91 8.45
N LYS A 136 -2.86 -15.01 9.35
CA LYS A 136 -2.52 -15.03 10.77
C LYS A 136 -3.72 -15.45 11.63
N SER A 137 -3.46 -15.86 12.89
CA SER A 137 -4.54 -16.11 13.85
C SER A 137 -5.15 -14.78 14.36
N GLN A 138 -6.41 -14.81 14.80
CA GLN A 138 -7.03 -13.65 15.43
C GLN A 138 -6.30 -13.23 16.72
N SER A 139 -5.83 -14.20 17.49
CA SER A 139 -5.05 -13.95 18.72
C SER A 139 -3.76 -13.22 18.41
N TYR A 140 -3.09 -13.55 17.30
CA TYR A 140 -1.90 -12.82 16.86
C TYR A 140 -2.22 -11.36 16.56
N VAL A 141 -3.28 -11.09 15.81
CA VAL A 141 -3.70 -9.72 15.46
C VAL A 141 -4.07 -8.93 16.72
N ILE A 142 -4.82 -9.53 17.65
CA ILE A 142 -5.19 -8.90 18.93
C ILE A 142 -3.95 -8.55 19.75
N SER A 143 -2.97 -9.47 19.88
CA SER A 143 -1.76 -9.21 20.63
C SER A 143 -0.94 -8.05 20.04
N ARG A 144 -0.90 -7.91 18.72
CA ARG A 144 -0.24 -6.77 18.04
C ARG A 144 -0.98 -5.45 18.27
N ILE A 145 -2.31 -5.44 18.18
CA ILE A 145 -3.11 -4.25 18.49
C ILE A 145 -2.89 -3.81 19.94
N ASN A 146 -2.89 -4.74 20.89
CA ASN A 146 -2.62 -4.45 22.29
C ASN A 146 -1.20 -3.89 22.50
N LEU A 147 -0.19 -4.44 21.81
CA LEU A 147 1.17 -3.93 21.85
C LEU A 147 1.25 -2.45 21.43
N ALA A 148 0.57 -2.08 20.33
CA ALA A 148 0.52 -0.69 19.88
C ALA A 148 -0.13 0.27 20.90
N ASN A 149 -1.08 -0.23 21.69
CA ASN A 149 -1.77 0.57 22.70
C ASN A 149 -0.99 0.70 24.02
N ILE A 150 -0.14 -0.28 24.35
CA ILE A 150 0.63 -0.31 25.62
C ILE A 150 1.87 0.59 25.51
N ILE A 151 2.54 0.63 24.39
CA ILE A 151 3.82 1.32 24.24
C ILE A 151 3.77 2.82 24.51
N PRO A 152 2.78 3.59 24.01
CA PRO A 152 2.66 5.00 24.36
C PRO A 152 2.57 5.22 25.86
N GLN A 153 1.85 4.36 26.59
CA GLN A 153 1.69 4.42 28.04
C GLN A 153 3.02 4.13 28.79
N PHE A 154 3.81 3.17 28.27
CA PHE A 154 5.13 2.86 28.83
C PHE A 154 6.14 3.99 28.62
N VAL A 155 6.14 4.61 27.44
CA VAL A 155 7.03 5.74 27.14
C VAL A 155 6.68 6.95 28.02
N GLU A 156 5.41 7.18 28.28
CA GLU A 156 4.95 8.26 29.18
C GLU A 156 5.40 8.01 30.63
N LEU A 157 5.28 6.76 31.12
CA LEU A 157 5.73 6.36 32.49
C LEU A 157 7.27 6.38 32.68
N MET A 158 8.05 6.30 31.62
CA MET A 158 9.52 6.35 31.70
C MET A 158 10.07 7.78 31.57
N ASN A 159 9.25 8.75 31.24
CA ASN A 159 9.62 10.17 31.11
C ASN A 159 9.22 10.99 32.36
N ASP A 160 8.52 10.42 33.34
CA ASP A 160 8.22 10.95 34.65
C ASP A 160 9.27 10.46 35.67
#